data_17ef39f2549879083164a809e37f0860
#
_entry.id   17ef39f2549879083164a809e37f0860
#
_cell.length_a   1.000
_cell.length_b   1.000
_cell.length_c   1.000
_cell.angle_alpha   90.00
_cell.angle_beta   90.00
_cell.angle_gamma   90.00
#
_symmetry.space_group_name_H-M   'P 1'
#
loop_
_entity.id
_entity.type
_entity.pdbx_description
1 polymer ?
#
loop_
_entity_poly.entity_id
_entity_poly.type
_entity_poly.pdbx_seq_one_letter_code
_entity_poly.pdbx_strand_id
1 'polypeptide(L)'
;GEVNMVSKDPAKADVRFAFCFPDTYEVGMSHLGMKILYHILNKRDNFYCERVFAPWVDMEKIMREHDIPLYSLETFTPVGEFDIVGFTLQYEMSYTNILNMLELAHIPLTWKERDEVNAPFVVCGGPCAFNPEPLADFVDLFMVGDGEEQILELCEHYNAWKQRGGTREEFLLEMANIEGNYIPRFYEPEYDENGEFKALNRLRDDVPEKIRKRCIPDLDQAEYPDKIIVPFTEIVHDRVMLEVARGCTRGCRFCQAGI
;
A
#
# COMPACT_ATOMS: atom_id res chain seq x y z
N GLY A 1 6.37 7.72 24.58
CA GLY A 1 5.80 7.13 23.39
C GLY A 1 5.24 8.19 22.45
N GLU A 2 4.69 7.78 21.35
CA GLU A 2 4.03 8.67 20.39
C GLU A 2 2.76 9.30 20.96
N VAL A 3 2.43 10.50 20.48
CA VAL A 3 1.17 11.16 20.82
C VAL A 3 0.19 10.99 19.65
N ASN A 4 -1.09 10.80 19.93
CA ASN A 4 -2.16 10.56 18.95
C ASN A 4 -2.03 9.26 18.13
N MET A 5 -1.21 8.31 18.54
CA MET A 5 -1.26 6.95 18.00
C MET A 5 -2.63 6.33 18.31
N VAL A 6 -3.25 5.71 17.31
CA VAL A 6 -4.55 5.07 17.51
C VAL A 6 -4.35 3.68 18.14
N SER A 7 -5.10 3.41 19.20
CA SER A 7 -5.12 2.10 19.83
C SER A 7 -6.54 1.56 19.80
N LYS A 8 -6.73 0.41 19.13
CA LYS A 8 -7.99 -0.34 19.06
C LYS A 8 -7.77 -1.76 19.55
N ASP A 9 -8.85 -2.44 19.87
CA ASP A 9 -8.83 -3.88 20.12
C ASP A 9 -8.82 -4.61 18.78
N PRO A 10 -7.72 -5.32 18.43
CA PRO A 10 -7.63 -6.01 17.13
C PRO A 10 -8.75 -7.03 16.90
N ALA A 11 -9.28 -7.63 17.98
CA ALA A 11 -10.35 -8.61 17.88
C ALA A 11 -11.72 -8.02 17.47
N LYS A 12 -11.85 -6.70 17.48
CA LYS A 12 -13.07 -5.99 17.08
C LYS A 12 -12.98 -5.42 15.66
N ALA A 13 -11.83 -5.50 15.03
CA ALA A 13 -11.67 -5.03 13.65
C ALA A 13 -12.13 -6.11 12.67
N ASP A 14 -13.01 -5.75 11.75
CA ASP A 14 -13.41 -6.62 10.64
C ASP A 14 -12.25 -6.79 9.65
N VAL A 15 -11.50 -5.71 9.43
CA VAL A 15 -10.31 -5.68 8.56
C VAL A 15 -9.13 -5.09 9.31
N ARG A 16 -8.02 -5.83 9.32
CA ARG A 16 -6.72 -5.37 9.81
C ARG A 16 -5.79 -5.06 8.64
N PHE A 17 -5.33 -3.82 8.57
CA PHE A 17 -4.48 -3.30 7.52
C PHE A 17 -3.08 -2.97 8.05
N ALA A 18 -2.04 -3.65 7.56
CA ALA A 18 -0.65 -3.28 7.83
C ALA A 18 -0.19 -2.23 6.81
N PHE A 19 -0.01 -0.99 7.24
CA PHE A 19 0.49 0.07 6.38
C PHE A 19 2.01 0.13 6.45
N CYS A 20 2.67 -0.42 5.45
CA CYS A 20 4.10 -0.56 5.37
C CYS A 20 4.75 0.60 4.62
N PHE A 21 5.74 1.21 5.22
CA PHE A 21 6.62 2.17 4.58
C PHE A 21 7.98 1.51 4.33
N PRO A 22 8.45 1.40 3.05
CA PRO A 22 9.65 0.63 2.73
C PRO A 22 10.96 1.41 2.99
N ASP A 23 11.02 2.09 4.13
CA ASP A 23 12.18 2.79 4.66
C ASP A 23 12.06 2.86 6.20
N THR A 24 13.02 3.48 6.86
CA THR A 24 13.06 3.59 8.32
C THR A 24 11.93 4.45 8.88
N TYR A 25 11.73 4.35 10.18
CA TYR A 25 10.72 5.11 10.93
C TYR A 25 10.84 6.63 10.72
N GLU A 26 12.05 7.18 10.76
CA GLU A 26 12.31 8.61 10.65
C GLU A 26 11.91 9.16 9.27
N VAL A 27 12.12 8.37 8.22
CA VAL A 27 11.72 8.72 6.86
C VAL A 27 10.21 8.57 6.70
N GLY A 28 9.65 7.43 7.10
CA GLY A 28 8.23 7.14 6.95
C GLY A 28 7.33 8.08 7.76
N MET A 29 7.71 8.39 9.00
CA MET A 29 6.97 9.35 9.82
C MET A 29 7.09 10.79 9.35
N SER A 30 7.98 11.07 8.42
CA SER A 30 8.06 12.36 7.72
C SER A 30 7.10 12.45 6.53
N HIS A 31 6.40 11.36 6.18
CA HIS A 31 5.53 11.29 5.01
C HIS A 31 4.07 11.61 5.36
N LEU A 32 3.53 12.71 4.77
CA LEU A 32 2.18 13.17 5.06
C LEU A 32 1.09 12.19 4.59
N GLY A 33 1.22 11.64 3.38
CA GLY A 33 0.24 10.70 2.81
C GLY A 33 0.00 9.47 3.68
N MET A 34 1.05 8.93 4.32
CA MET A 34 0.91 7.85 5.29
C MET A 34 0.02 8.26 6.48
N LYS A 35 0.23 9.47 7.01
CA LYS A 35 -0.55 9.99 8.14
C LYS A 35 -2.02 10.22 7.77
N ILE A 36 -2.28 10.67 6.53
CA ILE A 36 -3.64 10.86 6.00
C ILE A 36 -4.36 9.51 5.89
N LEU A 37 -3.77 8.54 5.20
CA LEU A 37 -4.40 7.23 4.99
C LEU A 37 -4.56 6.43 6.29
N TYR A 38 -3.58 6.52 7.20
CA TYR A 38 -3.68 5.95 8.54
C TYR A 38 -4.87 6.54 9.32
N HIS A 39 -5.06 7.87 9.26
CA HIS A 39 -6.20 8.55 9.88
C HIS A 39 -7.52 8.09 9.29
N ILE A 40 -7.62 8.07 7.94
CA ILE A 40 -8.84 7.70 7.21
C ILE A 40 -9.31 6.30 7.60
N LEU A 41 -8.43 5.31 7.60
CA LEU A 41 -8.76 3.95 7.99
C LEU A 41 -9.13 3.86 9.47
N ASN A 42 -8.35 4.50 10.33
CA ASN A 42 -8.58 4.42 11.77
C ASN A 42 -9.77 5.22 12.28
N LYS A 43 -10.31 6.15 11.49
CA LYS A 43 -11.56 6.85 11.79
C LYS A 43 -12.78 5.92 11.67
N ARG A 44 -12.66 4.79 10.98
CA ARG A 44 -13.71 3.76 10.85
C ARG A 44 -13.59 2.77 12.00
N ASP A 45 -14.69 2.51 12.73
CA ASP A 45 -14.68 1.64 13.91
C ASP A 45 -14.32 0.20 13.60
N ASN A 46 -14.71 -0.27 12.42
CA ASN A 46 -14.53 -1.64 11.96
C ASN A 46 -13.21 -1.90 11.22
N PHE A 47 -12.36 -0.90 11.00
CA PHE A 47 -11.03 -1.06 10.41
C PHE A 47 -9.96 -0.72 11.43
N TYR A 48 -8.85 -1.45 11.39
CA TYR A 48 -7.67 -1.12 12.17
C TYR A 48 -6.43 -1.13 11.29
N CYS A 49 -5.87 0.05 11.10
CA CYS A 49 -4.63 0.27 10.36
C CYS A 49 -3.48 0.42 11.35
N GLU A 50 -2.44 -0.38 11.18
CA GLU A 50 -1.24 -0.37 11.98
C GLU A 50 -0.02 -0.10 11.08
N ARG A 51 0.98 0.62 11.60
CA ARG A 51 2.14 1.04 10.82
C ARG A 51 3.29 0.05 10.94
N VAL A 52 3.99 -0.13 9.83
CA VAL A 52 5.18 -0.97 9.74
C VAL A 52 6.26 -0.22 8.98
N PHE A 53 7.50 -0.27 9.45
CA PHE A 53 8.65 0.35 8.81
C PHE A 53 9.73 -0.68 8.54
N ALA A 54 10.58 -0.44 7.53
CA ALA A 54 11.75 -1.26 7.32
C ALA A 54 12.71 -1.11 8.51
N PRO A 55 13.19 -2.21 9.10
CA PRO A 55 14.16 -2.14 10.17
C PRO A 55 15.51 -1.66 9.63
N TRP A 56 16.29 -0.98 10.46
CA TRP A 56 17.68 -0.70 10.13
C TRP A 56 18.52 -1.99 10.21
N VAL A 57 19.68 -1.98 9.60
CA VAL A 57 20.53 -3.17 9.40
C VAL A 57 20.89 -3.94 10.67
N ASP A 58 21.02 -3.28 11.81
CA ASP A 58 21.31 -3.89 13.10
C ASP A 58 20.09 -4.64 13.64
N MET A 59 18.91 -4.06 13.56
CA MET A 59 17.64 -4.70 13.95
C MET A 59 17.30 -5.83 12.99
N GLU A 60 17.44 -5.63 11.68
CA GLU A 60 17.23 -6.67 10.68
C GLU A 60 18.10 -7.90 10.96
N LYS A 61 19.39 -7.68 11.29
CA LYS A 61 20.29 -8.76 11.65
C LYS A 61 19.77 -9.57 12.84
N ILE A 62 19.33 -8.90 13.91
CA ILE A 62 18.78 -9.56 15.11
C ILE A 62 17.50 -10.33 14.76
N MET A 63 16.61 -9.75 13.94
CA MET A 63 15.39 -10.41 13.50
C MET A 63 15.70 -11.71 12.76
N ARG A 64 16.66 -11.69 11.83
CA ARG A 64 17.10 -12.90 11.10
C ARG A 64 17.77 -13.94 11.98
N GLU A 65 18.64 -13.52 12.91
CA GLU A 65 19.36 -14.42 13.83
C GLU A 65 18.42 -15.13 14.81
N HIS A 66 17.32 -14.49 15.20
CA HIS A 66 16.39 -15.01 16.21
C HIS A 66 15.02 -15.42 15.63
N ASP A 67 14.87 -15.42 14.31
CA ASP A 67 13.62 -15.75 13.61
C ASP A 67 12.43 -14.91 14.10
N ILE A 68 12.67 -13.62 14.33
CA ILE A 68 11.64 -12.66 14.76
C ILE A 68 10.98 -12.08 13.50
N PRO A 69 9.68 -12.34 13.27
CA PRO A 69 8.99 -11.78 12.10
C PRO A 69 8.85 -10.26 12.20
N LEU A 70 8.81 -9.58 11.05
CA LEU A 70 8.48 -8.16 10.99
C LEU A 70 7.08 -7.91 11.57
N TYR A 71 6.93 -6.86 12.38
CA TYR A 71 5.72 -6.60 13.15
C TYR A 71 5.30 -5.11 13.10
N SER A 72 4.02 -4.87 13.42
CA SER A 72 3.45 -3.52 13.51
C SER A 72 3.89 -2.77 14.77
N LEU A 73 3.81 -1.44 14.73
CA LEU A 73 4.17 -0.60 15.89
C LEU A 73 3.06 -0.50 16.96
N GLU A 74 1.80 -0.59 16.57
CA GLU A 74 0.67 -0.38 17.47
C GLU A 74 0.46 -1.57 18.43
N THR A 75 0.48 -2.79 17.89
CA THR A 75 0.18 -4.01 18.67
C THR A 75 1.30 -5.03 18.68
N PHE A 76 2.41 -4.76 18.00
CA PHE A 76 3.52 -5.70 17.78
C PHE A 76 3.07 -7.03 17.15
N THR A 77 2.01 -6.98 16.36
CA THR A 77 1.52 -8.14 15.61
C THR A 77 2.40 -8.43 14.41
N PRO A 78 2.80 -9.70 14.16
CA PRO A 78 3.47 -10.09 12.92
C PRO A 78 2.70 -9.67 11.69
N VAL A 79 3.39 -9.10 10.69
CA VAL A 79 2.75 -8.56 9.48
C VAL A 79 2.00 -9.63 8.69
N GLY A 80 2.47 -10.88 8.74
CA GLY A 80 1.79 -12.02 8.11
C GLY A 80 0.41 -12.37 8.69
N GLU A 81 0.02 -11.81 9.85
CA GLU A 81 -1.27 -12.04 10.49
C GLU A 81 -2.34 -10.97 10.13
N PHE A 82 -1.98 -10.01 9.29
CA PHE A 82 -2.92 -9.00 8.80
C PHE A 82 -3.73 -9.52 7.61
N ASP A 83 -4.86 -8.89 7.35
CA ASP A 83 -5.71 -9.20 6.19
C ASP A 83 -5.11 -8.62 4.90
N ILE A 84 -4.62 -7.39 4.97
CA ILE A 84 -4.04 -6.64 3.86
C ILE A 84 -2.72 -6.01 4.30
N VAL A 85 -1.70 -6.13 3.45
CA VAL A 85 -0.39 -5.51 3.62
C VAL A 85 -0.18 -4.48 2.52
N GLY A 86 -0.26 -3.21 2.87
CA GLY A 86 -0.20 -2.09 1.92
C GLY A 86 1.15 -1.37 1.97
N PHE A 87 1.79 -1.20 0.82
CA PHE A 87 3.03 -0.43 0.68
C PHE A 87 2.79 0.88 -0.06
N THR A 88 3.51 1.92 0.36
CA THR A 88 3.56 3.18 -0.39
C THR A 88 4.85 3.28 -1.20
N LEU A 89 4.72 3.41 -2.52
CA LEU A 89 5.81 3.45 -3.49
C LEU A 89 6.21 4.90 -3.75
N GLN A 90 7.23 5.40 -3.04
CA GLN A 90 7.65 6.80 -3.17
C GLN A 90 8.71 7.00 -4.26
N TYR A 91 9.59 6.03 -4.46
CA TYR A 91 10.59 6.00 -5.52
C TYR A 91 11.11 4.57 -5.75
N GLU A 92 11.63 4.29 -6.92
CA GLU A 92 11.92 2.93 -7.39
C GLU A 92 13.06 2.23 -6.62
N MET A 93 13.96 3.01 -6.02
CA MET A 93 15.07 2.44 -5.23
C MET A 93 14.60 1.71 -3.96
N SER A 94 13.35 1.93 -3.52
CA SER A 94 12.77 1.23 -2.38
C SER A 94 12.14 -0.14 -2.73
N TYR A 95 12.11 -0.55 -3.98
CA TYR A 95 11.46 -1.80 -4.39
C TYR A 95 12.09 -3.04 -3.74
N THR A 96 13.42 -3.07 -3.62
CA THR A 96 14.11 -4.16 -2.93
C THR A 96 13.80 -4.21 -1.43
N ASN A 97 13.53 -3.05 -0.80
CA ASN A 97 13.12 -3.01 0.59
C ASN A 97 11.74 -3.64 0.81
N ILE A 98 10.83 -3.52 -0.17
CA ILE A 98 9.52 -4.19 -0.12
C ILE A 98 9.71 -5.71 -0.06
N LEU A 99 10.53 -6.26 -0.95
CA LEU A 99 10.83 -7.69 -0.95
C LEU A 99 11.49 -8.14 0.35
N ASN A 100 12.43 -7.36 0.86
CA ASN A 100 13.07 -7.61 2.16
C ASN A 100 12.06 -7.60 3.32
N MET A 101 11.13 -6.64 3.33
CA MET A 101 10.08 -6.57 4.36
C MET A 101 9.10 -7.75 4.28
N LEU A 102 8.73 -8.20 3.08
CA LEU A 102 7.91 -9.40 2.88
C LEU A 102 8.64 -10.65 3.39
N GLU A 103 9.92 -10.79 3.07
CA GLU A 103 10.74 -11.91 3.55
C GLU A 103 10.84 -11.90 5.08
N LEU A 104 11.15 -10.76 5.70
CA LEU A 104 11.19 -10.60 7.15
C LEU A 104 9.82 -10.83 7.82
N ALA A 105 8.74 -10.58 7.12
CA ALA A 105 7.38 -10.85 7.59
C ALA A 105 6.94 -12.31 7.40
N HIS A 106 7.81 -13.17 6.86
CA HIS A 106 7.52 -14.56 6.48
C HIS A 106 6.32 -14.67 5.52
N ILE A 107 6.14 -13.66 4.66
CA ILE A 107 5.11 -13.64 3.61
C ILE A 107 5.77 -14.11 2.30
N PRO A 108 5.18 -15.08 1.59
CA PRO A 108 5.70 -15.49 0.29
C PRO A 108 5.83 -14.32 -0.67
N LEU A 109 6.95 -14.24 -1.40
CA LEU A 109 7.27 -13.07 -2.21
C LEU A 109 6.30 -12.91 -3.39
N THR A 110 6.05 -13.97 -4.13
CA THR A 110 5.21 -13.90 -5.33
C THR A 110 3.72 -14.05 -4.99
N TRP A 111 2.86 -13.41 -5.79
CA TRP A 111 1.42 -13.57 -5.63
C TRP A 111 0.96 -15.02 -5.85
N LYS A 112 1.68 -15.79 -6.69
CA LYS A 112 1.39 -17.22 -6.94
C LYS A 112 1.57 -18.05 -5.66
N GLU A 113 2.72 -17.88 -4.99
CA GLU A 113 3.00 -18.57 -3.73
C GLU A 113 2.00 -18.16 -2.62
N ARG A 114 1.60 -16.88 -2.58
CA ARG A 114 0.60 -16.40 -1.61
C ARG A 114 -0.78 -17.03 -1.82
N ASP A 115 -1.17 -17.27 -3.06
CA ASP A 115 -2.43 -17.95 -3.36
C ASP A 115 -2.47 -19.39 -2.82
N GLU A 116 -1.32 -20.10 -2.84
CA GLU A 116 -1.22 -21.48 -2.35
C GLU A 116 -1.42 -21.60 -0.84
N VAL A 117 -0.99 -20.59 -0.07
CA VAL A 117 -1.03 -20.62 1.40
C VAL A 117 -2.07 -19.66 2.00
N ASN A 118 -2.87 -19.00 1.16
CA ASN A 118 -3.85 -18.00 1.57
C ASN A 118 -3.25 -16.90 2.47
N ALA A 119 -2.08 -16.39 2.09
CA ALA A 119 -1.41 -15.29 2.79
C ALA A 119 -2.16 -13.94 2.59
N PRO A 120 -1.83 -12.88 3.35
CA PRO A 120 -2.39 -11.54 3.14
C PRO A 120 -2.31 -11.06 1.70
N PHE A 121 -3.25 -10.20 1.29
CA PHE A 121 -3.10 -9.48 0.02
C PHE A 121 -2.03 -8.41 0.14
N VAL A 122 -1.10 -8.37 -0.81
CA VAL A 122 -0.08 -7.33 -0.92
C VAL A 122 -0.56 -6.28 -1.91
N VAL A 123 -0.75 -5.06 -1.43
CA VAL A 123 -1.24 -3.94 -2.24
C VAL A 123 -0.22 -2.80 -2.24
N CYS A 124 -0.12 -2.07 -3.34
CA CYS A 124 0.81 -0.96 -3.47
C CYS A 124 0.11 0.28 -4.02
N GLY A 125 0.48 1.45 -3.49
CA GLY A 125 0.02 2.76 -3.98
C GLY A 125 1.16 3.77 -3.96
N GLY A 126 0.86 5.01 -4.32
CA GLY A 126 1.85 6.10 -4.34
C GLY A 126 2.40 6.42 -5.73
N PRO A 127 3.33 7.41 -5.84
CA PRO A 127 3.75 7.95 -7.13
C PRO A 127 4.30 6.92 -8.12
N CYS A 128 5.05 5.92 -7.64
CA CYS A 128 5.63 4.91 -8.52
C CYS A 128 4.65 3.80 -8.93
N ALA A 129 3.41 3.78 -8.41
CA ALA A 129 2.37 2.86 -8.88
C ALA A 129 1.96 3.10 -10.34
N PHE A 130 2.37 4.22 -10.94
CA PHE A 130 2.25 4.46 -12.39
C PHE A 130 3.18 3.61 -13.25
N ASN A 131 4.21 3.01 -12.66
CA ASN A 131 5.07 2.02 -13.31
C ASN A 131 5.09 0.72 -12.48
N PRO A 132 4.02 -0.08 -12.52
CA PRO A 132 3.82 -1.22 -11.65
C PRO A 132 4.61 -2.48 -12.08
N GLU A 133 4.96 -2.59 -13.37
CA GLU A 133 5.50 -3.80 -13.97
C GLU A 133 6.76 -4.39 -13.30
N PRO A 134 7.72 -3.58 -12.79
CA PRO A 134 8.86 -4.14 -12.06
C PRO A 134 8.50 -4.94 -10.81
N LEU A 135 7.31 -4.71 -10.24
CA LEU A 135 6.79 -5.42 -9.06
C LEU A 135 5.58 -6.32 -9.37
N ALA A 136 5.23 -6.52 -10.64
CA ALA A 136 4.02 -7.23 -11.06
C ALA A 136 3.93 -8.68 -10.51
N ASP A 137 5.05 -9.38 -10.39
CA ASP A 137 5.08 -10.74 -9.82
C ASP A 137 4.93 -10.77 -8.29
N PHE A 138 5.17 -9.64 -7.62
CA PHE A 138 5.25 -9.55 -6.16
C PHE A 138 4.04 -8.86 -5.51
N VAL A 139 3.16 -8.23 -6.29
CA VAL A 139 2.04 -7.43 -5.80
C VAL A 139 0.73 -7.96 -6.34
N ASP A 140 -0.28 -8.05 -5.50
CA ASP A 140 -1.62 -8.52 -5.91
C ASP A 140 -2.42 -7.39 -6.59
N LEU A 141 -2.28 -6.14 -6.11
CA LEU A 141 -3.05 -5.00 -6.57
C LEU A 141 -2.24 -3.70 -6.45
N PHE A 142 -2.28 -2.86 -7.48
CA PHE A 142 -1.79 -1.48 -7.43
C PHE A 142 -2.96 -0.51 -7.44
N MET A 143 -2.86 0.51 -6.60
CA MET A 143 -3.78 1.64 -6.50
C MET A 143 -3.13 2.85 -7.17
N VAL A 144 -3.64 3.24 -8.34
CA VAL A 144 -3.08 4.31 -9.17
C VAL A 144 -3.90 5.59 -9.00
N GLY A 145 -3.28 6.61 -8.44
CA GLY A 145 -3.90 7.91 -8.18
C GLY A 145 -4.06 8.24 -6.71
N ASP A 146 -5.10 9.01 -6.37
CA ASP A 146 -5.39 9.46 -5.02
C ASP A 146 -5.98 8.31 -4.17
N GLY A 147 -5.37 8.04 -3.03
CA GLY A 147 -5.62 6.83 -2.26
C GLY A 147 -6.75 6.94 -1.22
N GLU A 148 -7.26 8.12 -0.91
CA GLU A 148 -8.14 8.36 0.23
C GLU A 148 -9.47 7.61 0.13
N GLU A 149 -10.10 7.64 -1.04
CA GLU A 149 -11.32 6.89 -1.30
C GLU A 149 -11.01 5.43 -1.63
N GLN A 150 -9.98 5.18 -2.45
CA GLN A 150 -9.62 3.83 -2.89
C GLN A 150 -9.29 2.89 -1.71
N ILE A 151 -8.59 3.38 -0.67
CA ILE A 151 -8.20 2.55 0.47
C ILE A 151 -9.41 2.14 1.32
N LEU A 152 -10.44 3.00 1.39
CA LEU A 152 -11.71 2.66 2.02
C LEU A 152 -12.48 1.63 1.20
N GLU A 153 -12.63 1.87 -0.11
CA GLU A 153 -13.27 0.93 -1.03
C GLU A 153 -12.61 -0.45 -0.96
N LEU A 154 -11.27 -0.50 -0.96
CA LEU A 154 -10.51 -1.75 -0.80
C LEU A 154 -10.89 -2.49 0.48
N CYS A 155 -10.91 -1.81 1.63
CA CYS A 155 -11.22 -2.43 2.91
C CYS A 155 -12.70 -2.84 3.00
N GLU A 156 -13.63 -2.06 2.46
CA GLU A 156 -15.06 -2.36 2.42
C GLU A 156 -15.35 -3.60 1.53
N HIS A 157 -14.77 -3.64 0.34
CA HIS A 157 -14.89 -4.80 -0.56
C HIS A 157 -14.24 -6.04 0.03
N TYR A 158 -13.06 -5.90 0.66
CA TYR A 158 -12.42 -7.01 1.35
C TYR A 158 -13.29 -7.56 2.48
N ASN A 159 -13.87 -6.69 3.31
CA ASN A 159 -14.77 -7.10 4.38
C ASN A 159 -16.01 -7.85 3.84
N ALA A 160 -16.64 -7.31 2.82
CA ALA A 160 -17.78 -7.95 2.17
C ALA A 160 -17.40 -9.32 1.57
N TRP A 161 -16.26 -9.42 0.91
CA TRP A 161 -15.73 -10.68 0.38
C TRP A 161 -15.44 -11.69 1.49
N LYS A 162 -14.78 -11.28 2.56
CA LYS A 162 -14.45 -12.12 3.73
C LYS A 162 -15.70 -12.69 4.39
N GLN A 163 -16.77 -11.89 4.49
CA GLN A 163 -18.04 -12.32 5.10
C GLN A 163 -18.84 -13.29 4.20
N ARG A 164 -18.88 -13.07 2.87
CA ARG A 164 -19.61 -13.95 1.96
C ARG A 164 -18.85 -15.23 1.62
N GLY A 165 -17.56 -15.27 1.84
CA GLY A 165 -16.64 -16.28 1.30
C GLY A 165 -16.42 -16.07 -0.20
N GLY A 166 -15.41 -16.72 -0.74
CA GLY A 166 -15.06 -16.62 -2.17
C GLY A 166 -13.57 -16.90 -2.39
N THR A 167 -13.18 -17.00 -3.64
CA THR A 167 -11.79 -17.18 -4.02
C THR A 167 -11.05 -15.83 -4.04
N ARG A 168 -9.73 -15.87 -3.92
CA ARG A 168 -8.89 -14.67 -4.08
C ARG A 168 -9.05 -14.04 -5.47
N GLU A 169 -9.21 -14.88 -6.51
CA GLU A 169 -9.42 -14.41 -7.88
C GLU A 169 -10.73 -13.63 -8.02
N GLU A 170 -11.83 -14.09 -7.40
CA GLU A 170 -13.11 -13.36 -7.40
C GLU A 170 -12.99 -11.99 -6.75
N PHE A 171 -12.28 -11.89 -5.62
CA PHE A 171 -12.01 -10.60 -4.97
C PHE A 171 -11.20 -9.67 -5.88
N LEU A 172 -10.11 -10.17 -6.46
CA LEU A 172 -9.25 -9.37 -7.34
C LEU A 172 -9.96 -8.94 -8.62
N LEU A 173 -10.86 -9.78 -9.16
CA LEU A 173 -11.67 -9.41 -10.31
C LEU A 173 -12.67 -8.29 -9.97
N GLU A 174 -13.28 -8.35 -8.80
CA GLU A 174 -14.13 -7.27 -8.29
C GLU A 174 -13.33 -5.97 -8.16
N MET A 175 -12.13 -6.05 -7.56
CA MET A 175 -11.24 -4.90 -7.41
C MET A 175 -10.73 -4.34 -8.75
N ALA A 176 -10.50 -5.18 -9.77
CA ALA A 176 -10.06 -4.74 -11.09
C ALA A 176 -11.06 -3.82 -11.79
N ASN A 177 -12.33 -3.87 -11.42
CA ASN A 177 -13.40 -3.03 -11.99
C ASN A 177 -13.64 -1.72 -11.21
N ILE A 178 -12.84 -1.45 -10.18
CA ILE A 178 -12.83 -0.18 -9.45
C ILE A 178 -11.78 0.75 -10.08
N GLU A 179 -12.17 1.99 -10.35
CA GLU A 179 -11.29 2.98 -10.99
C GLU A 179 -10.00 3.18 -10.20
N GLY A 180 -8.87 3.15 -10.87
CA GLY A 180 -7.54 3.31 -10.30
C GLY A 180 -6.86 2.01 -9.90
N ASN A 181 -7.55 0.88 -9.94
CA ASN A 181 -6.94 -0.39 -9.57
C ASN A 181 -6.35 -1.12 -10.78
N TYR A 182 -5.11 -1.57 -10.61
CA TYR A 182 -4.42 -2.43 -11.56
C TYR A 182 -4.07 -3.77 -10.90
N ILE A 183 -4.51 -4.87 -11.50
CA ILE A 183 -4.28 -6.24 -11.01
C ILE A 183 -3.33 -6.94 -11.99
N PRO A 184 -2.02 -7.02 -11.70
CA PRO A 184 -1.02 -7.48 -12.68
C PRO A 184 -1.33 -8.83 -13.31
N ARG A 185 -1.82 -9.79 -12.53
CA ARG A 185 -2.12 -11.16 -13.00
C ARG A 185 -3.17 -11.23 -14.13
N PHE A 186 -3.90 -10.14 -14.39
CA PHE A 186 -4.91 -10.08 -15.45
C PHE A 186 -4.41 -9.42 -16.73
N TYR A 187 -3.14 -9.06 -16.77
CA TYR A 187 -2.51 -8.40 -17.91
C TYR A 187 -1.16 -9.04 -18.24
N GLU A 188 -0.75 -8.90 -19.49
CA GLU A 188 0.54 -9.37 -19.97
C GLU A 188 1.21 -8.29 -20.85
N PRO A 189 2.44 -7.87 -20.51
CA PRO A 189 3.17 -6.92 -21.33
C PRO A 189 3.65 -7.58 -22.62
N GLU A 190 3.44 -6.91 -23.78
CA GLU A 190 3.95 -7.31 -25.08
C GLU A 190 5.15 -6.46 -25.43
N TYR A 191 6.22 -7.11 -25.86
CA TYR A 191 7.45 -6.47 -26.32
C TYR A 191 7.69 -6.76 -27.80
N ASP A 192 8.37 -5.86 -28.51
CA ASP A 192 8.77 -6.06 -29.88
C ASP A 192 10.05 -6.93 -29.99
N GLU A 193 10.54 -7.14 -31.22
CA GLU A 193 11.75 -7.94 -31.52
C GLU A 193 13.02 -7.35 -30.88
N ASN A 194 13.03 -6.07 -30.54
CA ASN A 194 14.14 -5.35 -29.91
C ASN A 194 14.03 -5.32 -28.39
N GLY A 195 12.94 -5.86 -27.81
CA GLY A 195 12.65 -5.80 -26.40
C GLY A 195 12.03 -4.47 -25.94
N GLU A 196 11.52 -3.65 -26.87
CA GLU A 196 10.80 -2.42 -26.53
C GLU A 196 9.34 -2.72 -26.20
N PHE A 197 8.83 -2.06 -25.17
CA PHE A 197 7.43 -2.21 -24.75
C PHE A 197 6.49 -1.75 -25.87
N LYS A 198 5.56 -2.60 -26.25
CA LYS A 198 4.59 -2.37 -27.33
C LYS A 198 3.17 -2.14 -26.80
N ALA A 199 2.70 -2.99 -25.92
CA ALA A 199 1.37 -2.94 -25.37
C ALA A 199 1.27 -3.69 -24.03
N LEU A 200 0.26 -3.36 -23.26
CA LEU A 200 -0.20 -4.15 -22.13
C LEU A 200 -1.54 -4.80 -22.52
N ASN A 201 -1.51 -6.10 -22.73
CA ASN A 201 -2.66 -6.86 -23.18
C ASN A 201 -3.43 -7.43 -21.99
N ARG A 202 -4.76 -7.25 -21.95
CA ARG A 202 -5.58 -7.93 -20.95
C ARG A 202 -5.71 -9.43 -21.29
N LEU A 203 -5.62 -10.27 -20.27
CA LEU A 203 -5.78 -11.72 -20.40
C LEU A 203 -7.25 -12.20 -20.32
N ARG A 204 -8.16 -11.27 -19.99
CA ARG A 204 -9.60 -11.53 -19.83
C ARG A 204 -10.41 -10.34 -20.30
N ASP A 205 -11.62 -10.62 -20.80
CA ASP A 205 -12.53 -9.57 -21.33
C ASP A 205 -13.32 -8.80 -20.27
N ASP A 206 -13.36 -9.32 -19.04
CA ASP A 206 -14.11 -8.76 -17.91
C ASP A 206 -13.27 -7.82 -17.02
N VAL A 207 -12.09 -7.42 -17.49
CA VAL A 207 -11.26 -6.38 -16.86
C VAL A 207 -11.08 -5.16 -17.78
N PRO A 208 -10.82 -3.97 -17.23
CA PRO A 208 -10.63 -2.76 -18.03
C PRO A 208 -9.46 -2.87 -19.03
N GLU A 209 -9.63 -2.36 -20.23
CA GLU A 209 -8.53 -2.26 -21.21
C GLU A 209 -7.47 -1.21 -20.80
N LYS A 210 -7.92 -0.17 -20.11
CA LYS A 210 -7.05 0.93 -19.64
C LYS A 210 -7.36 1.27 -18.20
N ILE A 211 -6.32 1.36 -17.40
CA ILE A 211 -6.44 1.81 -16.02
C ILE A 211 -6.43 3.33 -16.01
N ARG A 212 -7.50 3.92 -15.45
CA ARG A 212 -7.58 5.36 -15.23
C ARG A 212 -7.16 5.66 -13.81
N LYS A 213 -6.27 6.65 -13.63
CA LYS A 213 -5.90 7.08 -12.29
C LYS A 213 -7.11 7.62 -11.54
N ARG A 214 -7.25 7.26 -10.27
CA ARG A 214 -8.22 7.89 -9.38
C ARG A 214 -7.80 9.30 -9.06
N CYS A 215 -8.73 10.24 -9.08
CA CYS A 215 -8.50 11.61 -8.67
C CYS A 215 -9.59 12.05 -7.70
N ILE A 216 -9.23 12.71 -6.62
CA ILE A 216 -10.19 13.40 -5.76
C ILE A 216 -10.66 14.65 -6.49
N PRO A 217 -11.97 14.79 -6.73
CA PRO A 217 -12.49 15.91 -7.53
C PRO A 217 -12.40 17.26 -6.81
N ASP A 218 -12.41 17.25 -5.48
CA ASP A 218 -12.38 18.44 -4.63
C ASP A 218 -11.52 18.18 -3.39
N LEU A 219 -10.34 18.79 -3.35
CA LEU A 219 -9.40 18.62 -2.23
C LEU A 219 -9.94 19.20 -0.92
N ASP A 220 -10.81 20.21 -0.98
CA ASP A 220 -11.42 20.80 0.22
C ASP A 220 -12.42 19.85 0.92
N GLN A 221 -12.90 18.83 0.21
CA GLN A 221 -13.76 17.77 0.75
C GLN A 221 -12.99 16.52 1.19
N ALA A 222 -11.69 16.43 0.86
CA ALA A 222 -10.88 15.28 1.23
C ALA A 222 -10.72 15.19 2.75
N GLU A 223 -10.80 13.97 3.28
CA GLU A 223 -10.55 13.73 4.71
C GLU A 223 -9.08 14.05 5.03
N TYR A 224 -8.88 14.86 6.06
CA TYR A 224 -7.57 15.24 6.56
C TYR A 224 -7.50 15.00 8.08
N PRO A 225 -6.34 14.56 8.62
CA PRO A 225 -6.21 14.29 10.05
C PRO A 225 -6.30 15.57 10.89
N ASP A 226 -7.27 15.62 11.80
CA ASP A 226 -7.39 16.66 12.82
C ASP A 226 -6.35 16.51 13.95
N LYS A 227 -5.84 15.29 14.14
CA LYS A 227 -4.80 14.93 15.10
C LYS A 227 -3.73 14.10 14.43
N ILE A 228 -2.66 14.75 14.04
CA ILE A 228 -1.50 14.08 13.43
C ILE A 228 -0.71 13.35 14.52
N ILE A 229 -0.22 12.14 14.19
CA ILE A 229 0.69 11.42 15.09
C ILE A 229 1.97 12.21 15.26
N VAL A 230 2.34 12.43 16.52
CA VAL A 230 3.62 13.05 16.89
C VAL A 230 4.61 11.94 17.21
N PRO A 231 5.73 11.87 16.48
CA PRO A 231 6.75 10.85 16.67
C PRO A 231 7.37 10.87 18.06
N PHE A 232 7.93 9.74 18.50
CA PHE A 232 8.66 9.65 19.78
C PHE A 232 10.14 10.06 19.68
N THR A 233 10.66 10.23 18.47
CA THR A 233 12.04 10.65 18.17
C THR A 233 12.04 11.71 17.09
N GLU A 234 13.18 12.36 16.88
CA GLU A 234 13.38 13.29 15.78
C GLU A 234 13.20 12.58 14.43
N ILE A 235 12.51 13.25 13.53
CA ILE A 235 12.26 12.78 12.16
C ILE A 235 12.83 13.75 11.13
N VAL A 236 12.93 13.33 9.86
CA VAL A 236 13.53 14.16 8.80
C VAL A 236 12.79 15.49 8.63
N HIS A 237 11.47 15.49 8.74
CA HIS A 237 10.62 16.68 8.63
C HIS A 237 9.82 16.90 9.91
N ASP A 238 10.50 17.35 10.98
CA ASP A 238 9.86 17.68 12.28
C ASP A 238 9.17 19.04 12.21
N ARG A 239 8.03 19.07 11.52
CA ARG A 239 7.19 20.27 11.34
C ARG A 239 5.74 19.88 11.00
N VAL A 240 4.82 20.81 11.19
CA VAL A 240 3.45 20.67 10.69
C VAL A 240 3.48 20.76 9.16
N MET A 241 2.91 19.77 8.51
CA MET A 241 2.73 19.74 7.07
C MET A 241 1.26 19.96 6.75
N LEU A 242 0.98 20.86 5.80
CA LEU A 242 -0.36 21.12 5.29
C LEU A 242 -0.34 20.94 3.77
N GLU A 243 -1.27 20.16 3.27
CA GLU A 243 -1.46 19.99 1.83
C GLU A 243 -2.37 21.10 1.33
N VAL A 244 -1.88 21.91 0.39
CA VAL A 244 -2.64 23.06 -0.16
C VAL A 244 -2.99 22.88 -1.62
N ALA A 245 -2.36 21.96 -2.34
CA ALA A 245 -2.62 21.64 -3.74
C ALA A 245 -1.96 20.32 -4.13
N ARG A 246 -2.52 19.67 -5.14
CA ARG A 246 -1.94 18.49 -5.81
C ARG A 246 -1.70 18.82 -7.28
N GLY A 247 -0.65 18.18 -7.83
CA GLY A 247 -0.27 18.38 -9.22
C GLY A 247 0.51 19.69 -9.47
N CYS A 248 1.00 19.84 -10.69
CA CYS A 248 1.74 21.02 -11.13
C CYS A 248 1.53 21.26 -12.61
N THR A 249 1.21 22.51 -13.00
CA THR A 249 0.95 22.91 -14.39
C THR A 249 2.21 23.23 -15.21
N ARG A 250 3.43 23.11 -14.62
CA ARG A 250 4.69 23.49 -15.27
C ARG A 250 5.13 22.54 -16.39
N GLY A 251 4.76 21.25 -16.35
CA GLY A 251 5.09 20.28 -17.39
C GLY A 251 6.59 20.02 -17.56
N CYS A 252 7.37 20.07 -16.49
CA CYS A 252 8.81 19.75 -16.52
C CYS A 252 9.02 18.29 -16.88
N ARG A 253 9.82 17.99 -17.92
CA ARG A 253 9.99 16.62 -18.45
C ARG A 253 10.60 15.61 -17.48
N PHE A 254 11.28 16.08 -16.44
CA PHE A 254 11.93 15.23 -15.43
C PHE A 254 11.08 15.05 -14.15
N CYS A 255 9.90 15.65 -14.08
CA CYS A 255 9.12 15.75 -12.84
C CYS A 255 7.77 15.03 -12.97
N GLN A 256 7.47 14.17 -12.02
CA GLN A 256 6.19 13.45 -11.96
C GLN A 256 5.03 14.28 -11.40
N ALA A 257 5.29 15.45 -10.78
CA ALA A 257 4.25 16.26 -10.14
C ALA A 257 3.19 16.84 -11.10
N GLY A 258 3.37 16.70 -12.40
CA GLY A 258 2.41 17.13 -13.43
C GLY A 258 1.49 16.03 -13.95
N ILE A 259 1.61 14.82 -13.44
CA ILE A 259 0.88 13.63 -13.90
C ILE A 259 -0.36 13.41 -13.04
#